data_dfbe001085dbbb649abacd3a87099302
#
_entry.id   dfbe001085dbbb649abacd3a87099302
#
_cell.length_a   1.000
_cell.length_b   1.000
_cell.length_c   1.000
_cell.angle_alpha   90.00
_cell.angle_beta   90.00
_cell.angle_gamma   90.00
#
_symmetry.space_group_name_H-M   'P 1'
#
loop_
_entity.id
_entity.type
_entity.pdbx_description
1 polymer ?
#
loop_
_entity_poly.entity_id
_entity_poly.type
_entity_poly.pdbx_seq_one_letter_code
_entity_poly.pdbx_strand_id
1 'polypeptide(L)'
;MNRYSLLFSAALACMTLSAQGQTPVPVQPTEANVSYGPHPRQVLDFYQAKSEGAAPLLFFIHGGGWMTGDKANPDFLAQCLADGISVVSINYRFIPDAQEQKIDPPVKACLDDAARALQFVRSKASAWHIDKTRIGGCGGSAGAFTALWLAFHPDRANTNSSDAVARESTRLRCVLAFVPQTSLDPQQMLAWIPNITYGNHAFGLGSMQEFLAKRDALKSWIEQFSPYALATADDPPVLLFYDNVPNLGQPYKDPPHCANFGAGLAEKLKAVGIEHEVNYNNDYAHMKYPNLFSFLQAKLK
;
A
#
# COMPACT_ATOMS: atom_id res chain seq x y z
N MET A 1 9.11 -14.25 24.77
CA MET A 1 10.46 -13.72 24.45
C MET A 1 10.48 -13.42 22.96
N ASN A 2 10.26 -12.14 22.64
CA ASN A 2 10.05 -11.63 21.26
C ASN A 2 11.32 -11.67 20.42
N ARG A 3 11.28 -12.41 19.31
CA ARG A 3 12.30 -12.41 18.24
C ARG A 3 11.71 -11.98 16.86
N TYR A 4 11.00 -10.87 16.82
CA TYR A 4 10.46 -10.32 15.56
C TYR A 4 10.80 -8.84 15.36
N SER A 5 11.96 -8.42 15.83
CA SER A 5 12.35 -7.02 15.72
C SER A 5 13.77 -6.89 15.16
N LEU A 6 13.98 -7.30 13.92
CA LEU A 6 15.22 -7.01 13.15
C LEU A 6 15.12 -7.73 11.80
N LEU A 7 14.72 -7.02 10.74
CA LEU A 7 15.09 -7.32 9.34
C LEU A 7 14.26 -6.47 8.34
N PHE A 8 14.17 -5.15 8.55
CA PHE A 8 13.68 -4.21 7.52
C PHE A 8 14.74 -3.16 7.13
N SER A 9 16.03 -3.49 7.28
CA SER A 9 17.12 -2.54 6.97
C SER A 9 18.22 -3.16 6.11
N ALA A 10 17.87 -3.86 5.04
CA ALA A 10 18.92 -4.34 4.14
C ALA A 10 18.40 -4.60 2.73
N ALA A 11 18.03 -3.57 1.99
CA ALA A 11 18.08 -3.62 0.52
C ALA A 11 17.80 -2.24 -0.09
N LEU A 12 18.67 -1.27 0.13
CA LEU A 12 18.85 -0.18 -0.84
C LEU A 12 20.24 0.45 -0.63
N ALA A 13 21.28 -0.32 -0.91
CA ALA A 13 22.62 0.24 -1.12
C ALA A 13 22.68 0.87 -2.51
N CYS A 14 22.10 2.06 -2.66
CA CYS A 14 22.40 2.92 -3.79
C CYS A 14 23.75 3.57 -3.53
N MET A 15 24.73 3.33 -4.40
CA MET A 15 26.07 3.92 -4.36
C MET A 15 25.97 5.45 -4.30
N THR A 16 26.25 6.04 -3.15
CA THR A 16 26.59 7.43 -3.03
C THR A 16 28.08 7.57 -2.84
N LEU A 17 28.76 8.26 -3.77
CA LEU A 17 30.11 8.73 -3.58
C LEU A 17 30.21 9.52 -2.27
N SER A 18 31.23 9.19 -1.51
CA SER A 18 31.59 9.76 -0.23
C SER A 18 31.73 11.29 -0.28
N ALA A 19 30.81 11.99 0.35
CA ALA A 19 31.04 13.31 0.91
C ALA A 19 30.76 13.23 2.41
N GLN A 20 31.78 13.54 3.17
CA GLN A 20 31.87 13.65 4.64
C GLN A 20 30.59 13.56 5.45
N GLY A 21 30.48 12.55 6.25
CA GLY A 21 29.84 12.25 7.53
C GLY A 21 28.85 13.25 8.17
N GLN A 22 27.78 13.63 7.49
CA GLN A 22 26.60 14.16 8.15
C GLN A 22 25.48 13.12 7.98
N THR A 23 25.01 12.54 9.08
CA THR A 23 23.74 11.81 9.09
C THR A 23 22.69 12.74 8.49
N PRO A 24 21.95 12.33 7.44
CA PRO A 24 20.91 13.16 6.87
C PRO A 24 19.94 13.58 7.97
N VAL A 25 19.74 14.89 8.15
CA VAL A 25 18.73 15.40 9.10
C VAL A 25 17.38 14.90 8.60
N PRO A 26 16.58 14.20 9.44
CA PRO A 26 15.27 13.72 9.04
C PRO A 26 14.41 14.89 8.54
N VAL A 27 13.79 14.71 7.39
CA VAL A 27 12.87 15.71 6.84
C VAL A 27 11.68 15.82 7.78
N GLN A 28 11.41 17.01 8.30
CA GLN A 28 10.27 17.25 9.18
C GLN A 28 8.99 17.43 8.36
N PRO A 29 7.84 16.92 8.83
CA PRO A 29 6.56 17.17 8.19
C PRO A 29 6.19 18.66 8.23
N THR A 30 5.52 19.14 7.19
CA THR A 30 4.91 20.47 7.16
C THR A 30 3.77 20.56 8.17
N GLU A 31 2.95 19.51 8.24
CA GLU A 31 1.96 19.31 9.30
C GLU A 31 2.10 17.88 9.85
N ALA A 32 2.27 17.77 11.17
CA ALA A 32 2.45 16.49 11.86
C ALA A 32 1.20 16.08 12.64
N ASN A 33 0.93 14.79 12.71
CA ASN A 33 -0.16 14.20 13.52
C ASN A 33 -1.54 14.80 13.23
N VAL A 34 -1.81 15.13 11.96
CA VAL A 34 -3.11 15.65 11.55
C VAL A 34 -4.16 14.55 11.66
N SER A 35 -5.18 14.76 12.48
CA SER A 35 -6.26 13.78 12.67
C SER A 35 -7.19 13.75 11.45
N TYR A 36 -7.48 12.55 10.93
CA TYR A 36 -8.48 12.32 9.90
C TYR A 36 -9.70 11.53 10.40
N GLY A 37 -9.71 11.16 11.68
CA GLY A 37 -10.79 10.44 12.34
C GLY A 37 -10.67 10.47 13.87
N PRO A 38 -11.61 9.86 14.60
CA PRO A 38 -11.69 9.96 16.07
C PRO A 38 -10.72 9.03 16.81
N HIS A 39 -10.16 8.00 16.15
CA HIS A 39 -9.26 7.05 16.81
C HIS A 39 -7.83 7.61 16.91
N PRO A 40 -7.08 7.37 18.00
CA PRO A 40 -5.72 7.90 18.16
C PRO A 40 -4.75 7.52 17.03
N ARG A 41 -4.96 6.38 16.38
CA ARG A 41 -4.18 5.98 15.21
C ARG A 41 -4.66 6.58 13.89
N GLN A 42 -5.80 7.25 13.84
CA GLN A 42 -6.28 7.92 12.63
C GLN A 42 -5.62 9.31 12.48
N VAL A 43 -4.30 9.29 12.33
CA VAL A 43 -3.45 10.48 12.16
C VAL A 43 -2.52 10.30 10.98
N LEU A 44 -2.10 11.41 10.37
CA LEU A 44 -1.17 11.44 9.26
C LEU A 44 -0.15 12.56 9.41
N ASP A 45 0.96 12.45 8.67
CA ASP A 45 1.94 13.52 8.47
C ASP A 45 1.91 13.96 7.02
N PHE A 46 1.90 15.27 6.80
CA PHE A 46 1.95 15.88 5.48
C PHE A 46 3.31 16.57 5.26
N TYR A 47 3.91 16.32 4.11
CA TYR A 47 5.17 16.88 3.66
C TYR A 47 4.93 17.62 2.34
N GLN A 48 5.01 18.93 2.36
CA GLN A 48 4.75 19.75 1.19
C GLN A 48 5.99 19.88 0.29
N ALA A 49 5.85 19.55 -0.97
CA ALA A 49 6.86 19.82 -1.97
C ALA A 49 6.82 21.29 -2.42
N LYS A 50 7.96 21.81 -2.88
CA LYS A 50 8.01 23.09 -3.59
C LYS A 50 7.51 22.88 -5.02
N SER A 51 6.48 23.60 -5.43
CA SER A 51 5.87 23.53 -6.76
C SER A 51 5.34 24.90 -7.18
N GLU A 52 5.40 25.23 -8.48
CA GLU A 52 4.82 26.47 -9.03
C GLU A 52 3.29 26.44 -9.02
N GLY A 53 2.68 25.26 -9.09
CA GLY A 53 1.23 25.05 -9.04
C GLY A 53 0.85 24.02 -7.98
N ALA A 54 -0.39 23.56 -7.98
CA ALA A 54 -0.81 22.48 -7.11
C ALA A 54 0.02 21.21 -7.36
N ALA A 55 0.73 20.72 -6.34
CA ALA A 55 1.65 19.61 -6.45
C ALA A 55 0.91 18.27 -6.60
N PRO A 56 1.44 17.29 -7.37
CA PRO A 56 1.02 15.90 -7.24
C PRO A 56 1.37 15.38 -5.84
N LEU A 57 0.75 14.27 -5.44
CA LEU A 57 0.93 13.71 -4.11
C LEU A 57 1.18 12.20 -4.15
N LEU A 58 2.12 11.73 -3.35
CA LEU A 58 2.30 10.32 -3.02
C LEU A 58 1.66 10.03 -1.66
N PHE A 59 0.69 9.13 -1.65
CA PHE A 59 -0.02 8.66 -0.46
C PHE A 59 0.64 7.39 0.04
N PHE A 60 1.46 7.50 1.10
CA PHE A 60 2.26 6.41 1.65
C PHE A 60 1.54 5.70 2.80
N ILE A 61 1.55 4.37 2.77
CA ILE A 61 0.94 3.49 3.77
C ILE A 61 2.01 2.53 4.28
N HIS A 62 2.31 2.56 5.59
CA HIS A 62 3.31 1.68 6.18
C HIS A 62 2.87 0.21 6.20
N GLY A 63 3.83 -0.70 6.21
CA GLY A 63 3.62 -2.14 6.37
C GLY A 63 3.38 -2.56 7.82
N GLY A 64 3.78 -3.79 8.14
CA GLY A 64 3.68 -4.36 9.50
C GLY A 64 2.50 -5.29 9.71
N GLY A 65 1.97 -5.90 8.64
CA GLY A 65 0.92 -6.93 8.72
C GLY A 65 -0.40 -6.46 9.32
N TRP A 66 -0.68 -5.15 9.28
CA TRP A 66 -1.81 -4.52 9.99
C TRP A 66 -1.79 -4.73 11.51
N MET A 67 -0.63 -5.10 12.07
CA MET A 67 -0.44 -5.38 13.49
C MET A 67 0.50 -4.40 14.16
N THR A 68 1.37 -3.74 13.37
CA THR A 68 2.43 -2.84 13.85
C THR A 68 2.81 -1.84 12.75
N GLY A 69 3.70 -0.91 13.07
CA GLY A 69 4.19 0.10 12.13
C GLY A 69 3.80 1.52 12.50
N ASP A 70 4.40 2.46 11.81
CA ASP A 70 4.13 3.89 12.02
C ASP A 70 4.37 4.68 10.72
N LYS A 71 3.70 5.83 10.60
CA LYS A 71 3.81 6.78 9.51
C LYS A 71 5.14 7.53 9.45
N ALA A 72 5.95 7.43 10.51
CA ALA A 72 7.22 8.13 10.59
C ALA A 72 8.20 7.67 9.50
N ASN A 73 8.95 8.63 8.94
CA ASN A 73 10.00 8.37 7.94
C ASN A 73 9.53 7.54 6.73
N PRO A 74 8.55 8.02 5.95
CA PRO A 74 8.10 7.30 4.77
C PRO A 74 9.24 7.15 3.76
N ASP A 75 9.27 6.00 3.09
CA ASP A 75 10.27 5.72 2.07
C ASP A 75 10.19 6.74 0.92
N PHE A 76 11.33 7.03 0.29
CA PHE A 76 11.45 7.91 -0.87
C PHE A 76 11.09 9.38 -0.63
N LEU A 77 10.83 9.81 0.62
CA LEU A 77 10.37 11.15 0.96
C LEU A 77 11.24 12.24 0.34
N ALA A 78 12.55 12.21 0.59
CA ALA A 78 13.47 13.26 0.15
C ALA A 78 13.47 13.44 -1.39
N GLN A 79 13.45 12.33 -2.13
CA GLN A 79 13.42 12.36 -3.59
C GLN A 79 12.07 12.82 -4.13
N CYS A 80 10.96 12.39 -3.55
CA CYS A 80 9.63 12.86 -3.92
C CYS A 80 9.54 14.40 -3.79
N LEU A 81 9.98 14.93 -2.66
CA LEU A 81 9.98 16.40 -2.44
C LEU A 81 10.89 17.13 -3.43
N ALA A 82 12.08 16.59 -3.73
CA ALA A 82 12.99 17.13 -4.73
C ALA A 82 12.37 17.14 -6.14
N ASP A 83 11.58 16.13 -6.46
CA ASP A 83 10.84 16.01 -7.71
C ASP A 83 9.53 16.83 -7.75
N GLY A 84 9.23 17.61 -6.71
CA GLY A 84 8.02 18.43 -6.63
C GLY A 84 6.75 17.60 -6.35
N ILE A 85 6.88 16.41 -5.76
CA ILE A 85 5.77 15.53 -5.36
C ILE A 85 5.63 15.65 -3.84
N SER A 86 4.50 16.17 -3.36
CA SER A 86 4.16 16.16 -1.93
C SER A 86 3.93 14.74 -1.42
N VAL A 87 4.11 14.51 -0.12
CA VAL A 87 3.93 13.19 0.47
C VAL A 87 2.97 13.29 1.66
N VAL A 88 2.06 12.34 1.77
CA VAL A 88 1.31 12.06 3.00
C VAL A 88 1.68 10.66 3.46
N SER A 89 1.95 10.50 4.74
CA SER A 89 2.14 9.20 5.39
C SER A 89 1.11 9.01 6.49
N ILE A 90 0.41 7.88 6.49
CA ILE A 90 -0.71 7.63 7.39
C ILE A 90 -0.41 6.55 8.43
N ASN A 91 -0.94 6.73 9.64
CA ASN A 91 -1.25 5.65 10.56
C ASN A 91 -2.70 5.21 10.34
N TYR A 92 -3.03 4.00 10.73
CA TYR A 92 -4.37 3.41 10.65
C TYR A 92 -4.58 2.45 11.83
N ARG A 93 -5.83 2.14 12.18
CA ARG A 93 -6.15 1.14 13.21
C ARG A 93 -5.55 -0.20 12.84
N PHE A 94 -5.03 -0.91 13.83
CA PHE A 94 -4.53 -2.26 13.67
C PHE A 94 -5.65 -3.31 13.84
N ILE A 95 -5.36 -4.54 13.48
CA ILE A 95 -6.26 -5.68 13.69
C ILE A 95 -6.69 -5.81 15.17
N PRO A 96 -5.80 -5.68 16.18
CA PRO A 96 -6.23 -5.68 17.58
C PRO A 96 -7.23 -4.56 17.92
N ASP A 97 -7.03 -3.34 17.41
CA ASP A 97 -7.97 -2.22 17.61
C ASP A 97 -9.36 -2.56 17.01
N ALA A 98 -9.36 -3.18 15.82
CA ALA A 98 -10.59 -3.61 15.16
C ALA A 98 -11.32 -4.71 15.94
N GLN A 99 -10.58 -5.68 16.49
CA GLN A 99 -11.13 -6.75 17.32
C GLN A 99 -11.74 -6.22 18.62
N GLU A 100 -11.06 -5.29 19.30
CA GLU A 100 -11.59 -4.59 20.48
C GLU A 100 -12.89 -3.86 20.16
N GLN A 101 -12.97 -3.23 18.98
CA GLN A 101 -14.16 -2.54 18.48
C GLN A 101 -15.21 -3.47 17.85
N LYS A 102 -14.98 -4.79 17.85
CA LYS A 102 -15.87 -5.83 17.27
C LYS A 102 -16.19 -5.58 15.79
N ILE A 103 -15.19 -5.13 15.02
CA ILE A 103 -15.30 -4.94 13.56
C ILE A 103 -14.94 -6.25 12.88
N ASP A 104 -15.83 -6.77 12.06
CA ASP A 104 -15.65 -7.99 11.29
C ASP A 104 -15.76 -7.74 9.77
N PRO A 105 -14.82 -8.28 8.96
CA PRO A 105 -13.54 -8.84 9.42
C PRO A 105 -12.61 -7.74 9.93
N PRO A 106 -11.64 -8.03 10.82
CA PRO A 106 -10.81 -6.99 11.43
C PRO A 106 -10.02 -6.14 10.42
N VAL A 107 -9.57 -6.70 9.30
CA VAL A 107 -8.86 -5.97 8.24
C VAL A 107 -9.67 -4.82 7.66
N LYS A 108 -11.00 -4.90 7.72
CA LYS A 108 -11.92 -3.85 7.27
C LYS A 108 -11.60 -2.51 7.92
N ALA A 109 -11.26 -2.48 9.22
CA ALA A 109 -10.91 -1.24 9.91
C ALA A 109 -9.65 -0.59 9.33
N CYS A 110 -8.62 -1.41 9.03
CA CYS A 110 -7.36 -0.94 8.45
C CYS A 110 -7.57 -0.31 7.06
N LEU A 111 -8.36 -1.00 6.23
CA LEU A 111 -8.64 -0.58 4.85
C LEU A 111 -9.60 0.62 4.80
N ASP A 112 -10.62 0.64 5.65
CA ASP A 112 -11.55 1.78 5.78
C ASP A 112 -10.83 3.04 6.26
N ASP A 113 -9.87 2.92 7.17
CA ASP A 113 -9.06 4.03 7.64
C ASP A 113 -8.19 4.60 6.53
N ALA A 114 -7.56 3.76 5.72
CA ALA A 114 -6.79 4.21 4.58
C ALA A 114 -7.66 4.92 3.53
N ALA A 115 -8.86 4.41 3.25
CA ALA A 115 -9.82 5.06 2.37
C ALA A 115 -10.28 6.42 2.94
N ARG A 116 -10.59 6.48 4.24
CA ARG A 116 -10.96 7.72 4.93
C ARG A 116 -9.84 8.74 4.92
N ALA A 117 -8.59 8.31 5.17
CA ALA A 117 -7.42 9.17 5.10
C ALA A 117 -7.24 9.77 3.70
N LEU A 118 -7.39 8.98 2.63
CA LEU A 118 -7.29 9.45 1.26
C LEU A 118 -8.39 10.48 0.92
N GLN A 119 -9.63 10.24 1.35
CA GLN A 119 -10.72 11.22 1.22
C GLN A 119 -10.42 12.51 1.99
N PHE A 120 -9.88 12.40 3.22
CA PHE A 120 -9.48 13.54 4.02
C PHE A 120 -8.37 14.35 3.32
N VAL A 121 -7.35 13.70 2.79
CA VAL A 121 -6.28 14.34 2.00
C VAL A 121 -6.85 15.14 0.83
N ARG A 122 -7.79 14.57 0.07
CA ARG A 122 -8.47 15.27 -1.03
C ARG A 122 -9.27 16.47 -0.56
N SER A 123 -9.92 16.39 0.59
CA SER A 123 -10.64 17.52 1.18
C SER A 123 -9.73 18.67 1.59
N LYS A 124 -8.43 18.39 1.82
CA LYS A 124 -7.40 19.38 2.13
C LYS A 124 -6.68 19.95 0.90
N ALA A 125 -7.02 19.52 -0.31
CA ALA A 125 -6.26 19.83 -1.52
C ALA A 125 -5.97 21.33 -1.72
N SER A 126 -6.96 22.20 -1.50
CA SER A 126 -6.77 23.64 -1.60
C SER A 126 -5.84 24.18 -0.51
N ALA A 127 -6.01 23.76 0.74
CA ALA A 127 -5.21 24.22 1.87
C ALA A 127 -3.75 23.75 1.77
N TRP A 128 -3.54 22.55 1.25
CA TRP A 128 -2.22 21.92 1.12
C TRP A 128 -1.56 22.14 -0.24
N HIS A 129 -2.21 22.89 -1.12
CA HIS A 129 -1.70 23.19 -2.44
C HIS A 129 -1.35 21.94 -3.27
N ILE A 130 -2.19 20.92 -3.18
CA ILE A 130 -2.05 19.67 -3.92
C ILE A 130 -3.15 19.50 -4.98
N ASP A 131 -2.79 18.82 -6.07
CA ASP A 131 -3.74 18.44 -7.11
C ASP A 131 -4.40 17.10 -6.75
N LYS A 132 -5.64 17.16 -6.32
CA LYS A 132 -6.38 15.96 -5.92
C LYS A 132 -6.65 14.96 -7.04
N THR A 133 -6.39 15.32 -8.30
CA THR A 133 -6.51 14.39 -9.45
C THR A 133 -5.20 13.64 -9.72
N ARG A 134 -4.08 14.06 -9.11
CA ARG A 134 -2.75 13.50 -9.28
C ARG A 134 -2.21 12.90 -7.97
N ILE A 135 -2.93 11.91 -7.42
CA ILE A 135 -2.54 11.19 -6.20
C ILE A 135 -2.18 9.75 -6.56
N GLY A 136 -0.92 9.37 -6.29
CA GLY A 136 -0.44 8.00 -6.37
C GLY A 136 -0.44 7.32 -5.02
N GLY A 137 -0.69 6.01 -4.96
CA GLY A 137 -0.56 5.19 -3.76
C GLY A 137 0.82 4.54 -3.67
N CYS A 138 1.33 4.38 -2.45
CA CYS A 138 2.59 3.67 -2.21
C CYS A 138 2.59 2.97 -0.85
N GLY A 139 3.31 1.86 -0.76
CA GLY A 139 3.52 1.19 0.52
C GLY A 139 4.34 -0.09 0.40
N GLY A 140 4.70 -0.66 1.55
CA GLY A 140 5.38 -1.95 1.65
C GLY A 140 4.52 -3.01 2.35
N SER A 141 4.60 -4.28 1.92
CA SER A 141 3.91 -5.42 2.57
C SER A 141 2.39 -5.15 2.73
N ALA A 142 1.84 -5.17 3.94
CA ALA A 142 0.44 -4.83 4.23
C ALA A 142 0.05 -3.42 3.75
N GLY A 143 0.97 -2.45 3.76
CA GLY A 143 0.74 -1.12 3.19
C GLY A 143 0.62 -1.14 1.68
N ALA A 144 1.46 -1.93 1.00
CA ALA A 144 1.36 -2.15 -0.44
C ALA A 144 0.06 -2.87 -0.83
N PHE A 145 -0.34 -3.88 -0.04
CA PHE A 145 -1.65 -4.51 -0.17
C PHE A 145 -2.78 -3.48 -0.08
N THR A 146 -2.73 -2.63 0.96
CA THR A 146 -3.74 -1.59 1.20
C THR A 146 -3.80 -0.57 0.05
N ALA A 147 -2.64 -0.18 -0.50
CA ALA A 147 -2.57 0.70 -1.68
C ALA A 147 -3.19 0.03 -2.93
N LEU A 148 -2.93 -1.26 -3.17
CA LEU A 148 -3.54 -2.03 -4.25
C LEU A 148 -5.06 -2.19 -4.03
N TRP A 149 -5.48 -2.44 -2.79
CA TRP A 149 -6.91 -2.51 -2.46
C TRP A 149 -7.62 -1.18 -2.76
N LEU A 150 -7.05 -0.04 -2.36
CA LEU A 150 -7.58 1.28 -2.67
C LEU A 150 -7.68 1.53 -4.19
N ALA A 151 -6.68 1.05 -4.95
CA ALA A 151 -6.63 1.22 -6.39
C ALA A 151 -7.73 0.44 -7.11
N PHE A 152 -8.00 -0.79 -6.68
CA PHE A 152 -8.91 -1.72 -7.36
C PHE A 152 -10.32 -1.77 -6.75
N HIS A 153 -10.50 -1.19 -5.55
CA HIS A 153 -11.83 -1.10 -4.96
C HIS A 153 -12.66 -0.03 -5.68
N PRO A 154 -13.96 -0.24 -5.91
CA PRO A 154 -14.85 0.80 -6.42
C PRO A 154 -14.74 2.10 -5.62
N ASP A 155 -14.90 3.25 -6.30
CA ASP A 155 -14.84 4.55 -5.64
C ASP A 155 -15.83 4.62 -4.47
N ARG A 156 -15.35 5.06 -3.33
CA ARG A 156 -16.15 5.16 -2.09
C ARG A 156 -16.72 6.56 -1.85
N ALA A 157 -16.67 7.44 -2.85
CA ALA A 157 -17.29 8.75 -2.77
C ALA A 157 -18.80 8.62 -2.54
N ASN A 158 -19.30 9.19 -1.45
CA ASN A 158 -20.73 9.33 -1.20
C ASN A 158 -21.16 10.79 -1.39
N THR A 159 -21.52 11.14 -2.63
CA THR A 159 -21.87 12.51 -3.01
C THR A 159 -23.05 13.11 -2.23
N ASN A 160 -23.89 12.25 -1.65
CA ASN A 160 -25.06 12.65 -0.86
C ASN A 160 -24.75 12.75 0.65
N SER A 161 -23.53 12.47 1.08
CA SER A 161 -23.15 12.54 2.49
C SER A 161 -23.17 13.98 3.02
N SER A 162 -23.64 14.18 4.24
CA SER A 162 -23.48 15.45 4.97
C SER A 162 -22.02 15.72 5.35
N ASP A 163 -21.21 14.66 5.46
CA ASP A 163 -19.76 14.75 5.69
C ASP A 163 -19.04 15.11 4.39
N ALA A 164 -18.44 16.30 4.33
CA ALA A 164 -17.72 16.78 3.17
C ALA A 164 -16.54 15.86 2.78
N VAL A 165 -15.88 15.23 3.75
CA VAL A 165 -14.79 14.29 3.50
C VAL A 165 -15.28 13.02 2.81
N ALA A 166 -16.43 12.48 3.23
CA ALA A 166 -17.00 11.29 2.62
C ALA A 166 -17.47 11.51 1.16
N ARG A 167 -17.60 12.75 0.72
CA ARG A 167 -17.92 13.08 -0.69
C ARG A 167 -16.72 13.00 -1.62
N GLU A 168 -15.51 13.01 -1.09
CA GLU A 168 -14.27 12.90 -1.90
C GLU A 168 -14.04 11.47 -2.39
N SER A 169 -13.42 11.37 -3.57
CA SER A 169 -13.09 10.09 -4.21
C SER A 169 -11.98 9.33 -3.49
N THR A 170 -11.97 8.00 -3.60
CA THR A 170 -10.86 7.13 -3.18
C THR A 170 -10.02 6.61 -4.36
N ARG A 171 -10.28 7.06 -5.59
CA ARG A 171 -9.51 6.61 -6.76
C ARG A 171 -8.08 7.14 -6.74
N LEU A 172 -7.13 6.28 -7.07
CA LEU A 172 -5.72 6.63 -7.22
C LEU A 172 -5.35 6.78 -8.71
N ARG A 173 -4.31 7.53 -9.00
CA ARG A 173 -3.79 7.72 -10.36
C ARG A 173 -2.83 6.61 -10.78
N CYS A 174 -2.08 6.06 -9.82
CA CYS A 174 -1.17 4.93 -9.99
C CYS A 174 -0.81 4.33 -8.63
N VAL A 175 -0.17 3.17 -8.61
CA VAL A 175 0.35 2.55 -7.37
C VAL A 175 1.77 2.05 -7.55
N LEU A 176 2.63 2.32 -6.54
CA LEU A 176 3.89 1.65 -6.28
C LEU A 176 3.71 0.67 -5.11
N ALA A 177 3.93 -0.60 -5.33
CA ALA A 177 3.71 -1.62 -4.32
C ALA A 177 4.97 -2.48 -4.09
N PHE A 178 5.52 -2.43 -2.86
CA PHE A 178 6.72 -3.14 -2.48
C PHE A 178 6.36 -4.41 -1.72
N VAL A 179 6.74 -5.56 -2.28
CA VAL A 179 6.51 -6.91 -1.75
C VAL A 179 5.08 -7.16 -1.24
N PRO A 180 4.04 -6.74 -2.00
CA PRO A 180 2.66 -6.91 -1.56
C PRO A 180 2.25 -8.38 -1.54
N GLN A 181 1.41 -8.76 -0.58
CA GLN A 181 0.47 -9.84 -0.78
C GLN A 181 -0.62 -9.33 -1.72
N THR A 182 -1.16 -10.15 -2.59
CA THR A 182 -2.12 -9.69 -3.61
C THR A 182 -3.45 -10.43 -3.54
N SER A 183 -3.54 -11.46 -2.70
CA SER A 183 -4.75 -12.25 -2.45
C SER A 183 -4.93 -12.51 -0.96
N LEU A 184 -6.19 -12.68 -0.55
CA LEU A 184 -6.61 -13.24 0.73
C LEU A 184 -7.47 -14.50 0.53
N ASP A 185 -7.41 -15.15 -0.62
CA ASP A 185 -8.00 -16.48 -0.82
C ASP A 185 -7.01 -17.55 -0.36
N PRO A 186 -7.29 -18.30 0.74
CA PRO A 186 -6.35 -19.26 1.29
C PRO A 186 -6.04 -20.40 0.31
N GLN A 187 -6.98 -20.81 -0.54
CA GLN A 187 -6.74 -21.84 -1.56
C GLN A 187 -5.78 -21.33 -2.64
N GLN A 188 -5.99 -20.11 -3.11
CA GLN A 188 -5.13 -19.49 -4.11
C GLN A 188 -3.72 -19.25 -3.55
N MET A 189 -3.62 -18.73 -2.32
CA MET A 189 -2.35 -18.47 -1.67
C MET A 189 -1.54 -19.76 -1.47
N LEU A 190 -2.17 -20.84 -1.01
CA LEU A 190 -1.52 -22.14 -0.86
C LEU A 190 -1.12 -22.78 -2.20
N ALA A 191 -1.88 -22.56 -3.26
CA ALA A 191 -1.50 -23.00 -4.60
C ALA A 191 -0.27 -22.28 -5.13
N TRP A 192 -0.13 -21.00 -4.81
CA TRP A 192 1.04 -20.20 -5.19
C TRP A 192 2.26 -20.45 -4.30
N ILE A 193 2.05 -20.62 -2.98
CA ILE A 193 3.09 -20.71 -1.96
C ILE A 193 2.65 -21.75 -0.92
N PRO A 194 3.03 -23.04 -1.08
CA PRO A 194 2.51 -24.14 -0.23
C PRO A 194 2.77 -24.01 1.27
N ASN A 195 3.78 -23.24 1.66
CA ASN A 195 4.13 -23.01 3.07
C ASN A 195 3.66 -21.64 3.61
N ILE A 196 2.69 -20.99 2.97
CA ILE A 196 2.13 -19.71 3.46
C ILE A 196 1.34 -19.93 4.76
N THR A 197 1.61 -19.06 5.74
CA THR A 197 0.89 -19.04 7.03
C THR A 197 0.34 -17.64 7.36
N TYR A 198 0.32 -16.76 6.38
CA TYR A 198 -0.08 -15.36 6.50
C TYR A 198 -1.48 -15.13 5.91
N GLY A 199 -2.19 -14.12 6.38
CA GLY A 199 -3.47 -13.67 5.83
C GLY A 199 -4.69 -14.08 6.66
N ASN A 200 -4.63 -15.18 7.41
CA ASN A 200 -5.72 -15.62 8.27
C ASN A 200 -6.10 -14.59 9.35
N HIS A 201 -5.12 -13.88 9.92
CA HIS A 201 -5.34 -12.84 10.92
C HIS A 201 -6.17 -11.65 10.40
N ALA A 202 -6.13 -11.39 9.08
CA ALA A 202 -6.97 -10.38 8.43
C ALA A 202 -8.47 -10.63 8.66
N PHE A 203 -8.87 -11.89 8.83
CA PHE A 203 -10.23 -12.33 9.14
C PHE A 203 -10.41 -12.78 10.59
N GLY A 204 -9.47 -12.45 11.48
CA GLY A 204 -9.56 -12.82 12.89
C GLY A 204 -9.39 -14.31 13.18
N LEU A 205 -8.77 -15.07 12.27
CA LEU A 205 -8.60 -16.51 12.38
C LEU A 205 -7.21 -16.88 12.92
N GLY A 206 -7.15 -18.01 13.65
CA GLY A 206 -5.94 -18.45 14.34
C GLY A 206 -4.92 -19.15 13.45
N SER A 207 -5.33 -19.70 12.31
CA SER A 207 -4.43 -20.46 11.44
C SER A 207 -4.86 -20.48 9.98
N MET A 208 -3.92 -20.80 9.09
CA MET A 208 -4.20 -21.02 7.66
C MET A 208 -5.12 -22.23 7.43
N GLN A 209 -5.03 -23.27 8.27
CA GLN A 209 -5.93 -24.43 8.20
C GLN A 209 -7.37 -24.04 8.50
N GLU A 210 -7.60 -23.25 9.55
CA GLU A 210 -8.91 -22.71 9.88
C GLU A 210 -9.43 -21.81 8.75
N PHE A 211 -8.57 -20.98 8.18
CA PHE A 211 -8.91 -20.10 7.07
C PHE A 211 -9.37 -20.90 5.85
N LEU A 212 -8.63 -21.93 5.48
CA LEU A 212 -8.99 -22.82 4.37
C LEU A 212 -10.32 -23.56 4.64
N ALA A 213 -10.51 -24.07 5.86
CA ALA A 213 -11.75 -24.76 6.23
C ALA A 213 -12.99 -23.84 6.19
N LYS A 214 -12.82 -22.55 6.47
CA LYS A 214 -13.90 -21.55 6.45
C LYS A 214 -14.01 -20.79 5.13
N ARG A 215 -13.20 -21.12 4.11
CA ARG A 215 -13.08 -20.37 2.86
C ARG A 215 -14.44 -20.06 2.21
N ASP A 216 -15.31 -21.06 2.08
CA ASP A 216 -16.61 -20.88 1.42
C ASP A 216 -17.54 -19.93 2.20
N ALA A 217 -17.52 -20.01 3.53
CA ALA A 217 -18.27 -19.10 4.40
C ALA A 217 -17.73 -17.66 4.35
N LEU A 218 -16.45 -17.49 4.04
CA LEU A 218 -15.77 -16.19 3.98
C LEU A 218 -15.64 -15.65 2.55
N LYS A 219 -16.19 -16.33 1.55
CA LYS A 219 -16.01 -16.02 0.14
C LYS A 219 -16.34 -14.56 -0.18
N SER A 220 -17.43 -14.03 0.33
CA SER A 220 -17.83 -12.63 0.10
C SER A 220 -16.80 -11.62 0.65
N TRP A 221 -16.18 -11.92 1.79
CA TRP A 221 -15.12 -11.10 2.35
C TRP A 221 -13.81 -11.23 1.54
N ILE A 222 -13.46 -12.46 1.14
CA ILE A 222 -12.30 -12.70 0.28
C ILE A 222 -12.42 -11.89 -1.02
N GLU A 223 -13.58 -11.90 -1.67
CA GLU A 223 -13.85 -11.15 -2.89
C GLU A 223 -13.82 -9.64 -2.65
N GLN A 224 -14.30 -9.16 -1.51
CA GLN A 224 -14.35 -7.73 -1.18
C GLN A 224 -12.98 -7.15 -0.78
N PHE A 225 -12.11 -7.97 -0.18
CA PHE A 225 -10.87 -7.49 0.41
C PHE A 225 -9.60 -7.93 -0.32
N SER A 226 -9.66 -8.87 -1.27
CA SER A 226 -8.49 -9.28 -2.06
C SER A 226 -8.26 -8.37 -3.27
N PRO A 227 -7.10 -7.70 -3.41
CA PRO A 227 -6.78 -6.94 -4.60
C PRO A 227 -6.92 -7.74 -5.89
N TYR A 228 -6.46 -9.01 -5.89
CA TYR A 228 -6.61 -9.92 -7.03
C TYR A 228 -8.06 -10.09 -7.49
N ALA A 229 -8.99 -10.22 -6.55
CA ALA A 229 -10.41 -10.41 -6.87
C ALA A 229 -11.06 -9.14 -7.41
N LEU A 230 -10.61 -7.97 -6.93
CA LEU A 230 -11.18 -6.66 -7.25
C LEU A 230 -10.70 -6.10 -8.60
N ALA A 231 -9.53 -6.51 -9.11
CA ALA A 231 -8.92 -5.92 -10.29
C ALA A 231 -9.82 -5.98 -11.53
N THR A 232 -10.10 -4.81 -12.13
CA THR A 232 -10.95 -4.59 -13.31
C THR A 232 -10.26 -3.66 -14.32
N ALA A 233 -10.79 -3.57 -15.55
CA ALA A 233 -10.15 -2.84 -16.66
C ALA A 233 -10.04 -1.32 -16.46
N ASP A 234 -10.82 -0.72 -15.54
CA ASP A 234 -10.83 0.73 -15.27
C ASP A 234 -9.90 1.15 -14.13
N ASP A 235 -9.13 0.21 -13.60
CA ASP A 235 -8.20 0.45 -12.50
C ASP A 235 -6.89 1.09 -12.98
N PRO A 236 -6.19 1.82 -12.09
CA PRO A 236 -5.00 2.57 -12.45
C PRO A 236 -3.78 1.67 -12.70
N PRO A 237 -2.77 2.18 -13.42
CA PRO A 237 -1.52 1.47 -13.62
C PRO A 237 -0.79 1.19 -12.31
N VAL A 238 -0.12 0.03 -12.24
CA VAL A 238 0.64 -0.41 -11.05
C VAL A 238 2.07 -0.83 -11.39
N LEU A 239 2.97 -0.55 -10.47
CA LEU A 239 4.36 -1.01 -10.51
C LEU A 239 4.65 -1.79 -9.23
N LEU A 240 4.95 -3.07 -9.36
CA LEU A 240 5.20 -4.00 -8.27
C LEU A 240 6.69 -4.28 -8.13
N PHE A 241 7.19 -4.41 -6.91
CA PHE A 241 8.59 -4.71 -6.61
C PHE A 241 8.69 -5.92 -5.69
N TYR A 242 9.57 -6.87 -6.06
CA TYR A 242 9.95 -8.02 -5.22
C TYR A 242 11.47 -8.21 -5.28
N ASP A 243 12.08 -8.48 -4.15
CA ASP A 243 13.51 -8.78 -3.99
C ASP A 243 13.89 -10.23 -4.33
N ASN A 244 12.97 -10.94 -4.94
CA ASN A 244 13.12 -12.34 -5.36
C ASN A 244 12.40 -12.58 -6.70
N VAL A 245 12.68 -13.73 -7.33
CA VAL A 245 12.00 -14.16 -8.56
C VAL A 245 10.87 -15.14 -8.23
N PRO A 246 9.78 -15.16 -9.02
CA PRO A 246 8.68 -16.07 -8.79
C PRO A 246 9.06 -17.53 -9.09
N ASN A 247 8.51 -18.43 -8.28
CA ASN A 247 8.57 -19.87 -8.48
C ASN A 247 7.26 -20.50 -7.97
N LEU A 248 6.21 -20.37 -8.79
CA LEU A 248 4.85 -20.77 -8.42
C LEU A 248 4.76 -22.23 -8.00
N GLY A 249 4.02 -22.47 -6.92
CA GLY A 249 3.81 -23.82 -6.37
C GLY A 249 5.01 -24.36 -5.57
N GLN A 250 6.04 -23.52 -5.31
CA GLN A 250 7.16 -23.91 -4.48
C GLN A 250 7.19 -23.13 -3.15
N PRO A 251 7.67 -23.78 -2.06
CA PRO A 251 7.86 -23.11 -0.79
C PRO A 251 8.87 -21.98 -0.89
N TYR A 252 8.68 -20.92 -0.12
CA TYR A 252 9.59 -19.80 -0.03
C TYR A 252 10.00 -19.51 1.42
N LYS A 253 11.22 -19.00 1.65
CA LYS A 253 11.77 -18.73 2.99
C LYS A 253 11.03 -17.63 3.76
N ASP A 254 10.44 -16.67 3.04
CA ASP A 254 9.64 -15.57 3.57
C ASP A 254 8.30 -15.51 2.80
N PRO A 255 7.36 -16.43 3.09
CA PRO A 255 6.16 -16.63 2.29
C PRO A 255 5.31 -15.38 2.06
N PRO A 256 5.12 -14.45 3.04
CA PRO A 256 4.33 -13.24 2.83
C PRO A 256 4.90 -12.28 1.78
N HIS A 257 6.21 -12.31 1.53
CA HIS A 257 6.90 -11.41 0.60
C HIS A 257 7.40 -12.13 -0.67
N CYS A 258 6.82 -13.28 -0.98
CA CYS A 258 7.18 -14.08 -2.14
C CYS A 258 6.68 -13.44 -3.44
N ALA A 259 7.56 -13.38 -4.46
CA ALA A 259 7.24 -12.87 -5.79
C ALA A 259 6.10 -13.62 -6.52
N ASN A 260 5.72 -14.80 -6.03
CA ASN A 260 4.56 -15.53 -6.54
C ASN A 260 3.26 -14.73 -6.44
N PHE A 261 3.13 -13.87 -5.43
CA PHE A 261 2.01 -12.91 -5.33
C PHE A 261 2.01 -11.93 -6.50
N GLY A 262 3.19 -11.41 -6.87
CA GLY A 262 3.36 -10.51 -8.01
C GLY A 262 3.05 -11.19 -9.33
N ALA A 263 3.58 -12.40 -9.54
CA ALA A 263 3.32 -13.18 -10.74
C ALA A 263 1.83 -13.51 -10.89
N GLY A 264 1.17 -13.95 -9.82
CA GLY A 264 -0.27 -14.24 -9.84
C GLY A 264 -1.12 -13.01 -10.15
N LEU A 265 -0.80 -11.87 -9.55
CA LEU A 265 -1.52 -10.62 -9.86
C LEU A 265 -1.25 -10.16 -11.30
N ALA A 266 0.00 -10.23 -11.80
CA ALA A 266 0.36 -9.80 -13.14
C ALA A 266 -0.48 -10.53 -14.22
N GLU A 267 -0.70 -11.84 -14.08
CA GLU A 267 -1.57 -12.60 -14.97
C GLU A 267 -3.01 -12.06 -14.97
N LYS A 268 -3.54 -11.72 -13.79
CA LYS A 268 -4.87 -11.10 -13.67
C LYS A 268 -4.92 -9.73 -14.35
N LEU A 269 -3.94 -8.85 -14.06
CA LEU A 269 -3.88 -7.50 -14.63
C LEU A 269 -3.75 -7.53 -16.16
N LYS A 270 -2.93 -8.45 -16.68
CA LYS A 270 -2.82 -8.70 -18.13
C LYS A 270 -4.16 -9.12 -18.72
N ALA A 271 -4.88 -10.04 -18.07
CA ALA A 271 -6.16 -10.55 -18.54
C ALA A 271 -7.25 -9.46 -18.60
N VAL A 272 -7.24 -8.50 -17.67
CA VAL A 272 -8.19 -7.37 -17.65
C VAL A 272 -7.68 -6.11 -18.35
N GLY A 273 -6.43 -6.10 -18.87
CA GLY A 273 -5.90 -5.01 -19.68
C GLY A 273 -5.34 -3.82 -18.88
N ILE A 274 -5.02 -4.00 -17.60
CA ILE A 274 -4.39 -2.93 -16.78
C ILE A 274 -2.91 -2.81 -17.14
N GLU A 275 -2.43 -1.57 -17.31
CA GLU A 275 -1.01 -1.29 -17.45
C GLU A 275 -0.29 -1.65 -16.12
N HIS A 276 0.67 -2.58 -16.21
CA HIS A 276 1.44 -3.02 -15.05
C HIS A 276 2.84 -3.43 -15.43
N GLU A 277 3.75 -3.33 -14.47
CA GLU A 277 5.08 -3.93 -14.53
C GLU A 277 5.41 -4.56 -13.18
N VAL A 278 6.24 -5.59 -13.21
CA VAL A 278 6.75 -6.25 -12.01
C VAL A 278 8.28 -6.28 -12.07
N ASN A 279 8.89 -5.61 -11.12
CA ASN A 279 10.34 -5.68 -10.93
C ASN A 279 10.67 -6.84 -9.98
N TYR A 280 11.54 -7.74 -10.44
CA TYR A 280 12.08 -8.82 -9.65
C TYR A 280 13.59 -8.61 -9.43
N ASN A 281 14.07 -8.75 -8.20
CA ASN A 281 15.49 -8.61 -7.84
C ASN A 281 16.13 -7.27 -8.26
N ASN A 282 15.38 -6.19 -8.30
CA ASN A 282 15.84 -4.86 -8.76
C ASN A 282 16.41 -4.89 -10.21
N ASP A 283 15.92 -5.80 -11.05
CA ASP A 283 16.28 -5.86 -12.47
C ASP A 283 15.36 -4.93 -13.27
N TYR A 284 15.93 -3.81 -13.74
CA TYR A 284 15.24 -2.83 -14.57
C TYR A 284 15.53 -2.97 -16.07
N ALA A 285 16.34 -3.96 -16.48
CA ALA A 285 16.84 -4.05 -17.85
C ALA A 285 15.75 -4.18 -18.92
N HIS A 286 14.60 -4.74 -18.56
CA HIS A 286 13.48 -5.00 -19.46
C HIS A 286 12.22 -4.18 -19.13
N MET A 287 12.34 -3.22 -18.20
CA MET A 287 11.20 -2.41 -17.77
C MET A 287 11.03 -1.17 -18.64
N LYS A 288 9.78 -0.79 -18.88
CA LYS A 288 9.41 0.49 -19.50
C LYS A 288 9.92 1.67 -18.70
N TYR A 289 9.91 1.55 -17.37
CA TYR A 289 10.36 2.60 -16.45
C TYR A 289 11.70 2.21 -15.84
N PRO A 290 12.79 2.97 -16.14
CA PRO A 290 14.14 2.64 -15.68
C PRO A 290 14.34 2.74 -14.16
N ASN A 291 13.39 3.33 -13.46
CA ASN A 291 13.31 3.37 -11.99
C ASN A 291 11.90 3.79 -11.55
N LEU A 292 11.62 3.67 -10.25
CA LEU A 292 10.32 4.02 -9.67
C LEU A 292 9.92 5.50 -9.86
N PHE A 293 10.89 6.42 -9.84
CA PHE A 293 10.60 7.85 -9.98
C PHE A 293 10.20 8.21 -11.41
N SER A 294 10.76 7.54 -12.41
CA SER A 294 10.32 7.71 -13.79
C SER A 294 8.86 7.25 -14.01
N PHE A 295 8.43 6.20 -13.31
CA PHE A 295 7.02 5.83 -13.27
C PHE A 295 6.15 6.91 -12.62
N LEU A 296 6.53 7.39 -11.42
CA LEU A 296 5.79 8.46 -10.74
C LEU A 296 5.71 9.73 -11.60
N GLN A 297 6.81 10.15 -12.21
CA GLN A 297 6.85 11.31 -13.11
C GLN A 297 5.91 11.12 -14.31
N ALA A 298 5.91 9.93 -14.93
CA ALA A 298 5.04 9.64 -16.07
C ALA A 298 3.54 9.59 -15.71
N LYS A 299 3.20 9.26 -14.45
CA LYS A 299 1.80 9.08 -14.04
C LYS A 299 1.23 10.26 -13.25
N LEU A 300 2.07 11.04 -12.57
CA LEU A 300 1.64 12.14 -11.71
C LEU A 300 1.98 13.52 -12.26
N LYS A 301 2.90 13.65 -13.19
CA LYS A 301 3.22 14.90 -13.89
C LYS A 301 2.63 14.91 -15.27
#